data_8911cbafa85f9207adf80beed4e85d9c
#
_entry.id   8911cbafa85f9207adf80beed4e85d9c
#
_cell.length_a   1.000
_cell.length_b   1.000
_cell.length_c   1.000
_cell.angle_alpha   90.00
_cell.angle_beta   90.00
_cell.angle_gamma   90.00
#
_symmetry.space_group_name_H-M   'P 1'
#
loop_
_entity.id
_entity.type
_entity.pdbx_description
1 polymer ?
#
loop_
_entity_poly.entity_id
_entity_poly.type
_entity_poly.pdbx_seq_one_letter_code
_entity_poly.pdbx_strand_id
1 'polypeptide(L)'
;MNRRQFIATTSATVASAGCTSLKQHPEKQIPIVDTHQHLWNLDRFKLNWLDEAPAVLKRSFRLNDYLAATKGLNIAKAIYLEVDVIPEQQKDEANFVMEISKNPKYPTVAGVISGRPENEGFAEYITLYRDNPHIKGLRRLMETTSDGFCLQPQFIESVQLLGNLGKHFEITIQPTQLNDALALVKRCPDTRFVIDHCGTADPKAFLPEARRGGATPMHEAKPWEEAMSELANQPNTVCKISGIVAHAPKDWVAEQLAPIVNHCLDRFGSEHVMFGGDWPVCLIGARYDQWVNGLKEIVSNRPAQEQRKLFHDNAMRFYQLA
;
A
#
# COMPACT_ATOMS: atom_id res chain seq x y z
N MET A 1 -43.32 -15.08 87.06
CA MET A 1 -42.68 -13.98 86.30
C MET A 1 -42.22 -14.54 84.96
N ASN A 2 -43.02 -14.36 83.91
CA ASN A 2 -42.74 -14.96 82.57
C ASN A 2 -42.19 -13.91 81.64
N ARG A 3 -40.99 -14.16 81.13
CA ARG A 3 -40.41 -13.40 80.04
C ARG A 3 -40.78 -14.06 78.71
N ARG A 4 -41.59 -13.38 77.90
CA ARG A 4 -41.88 -13.78 76.55
C ARG A 4 -40.76 -13.23 75.66
N GLN A 5 -40.09 -14.12 74.93
CA GLN A 5 -39.15 -13.77 73.81
C GLN A 5 -39.94 -13.48 72.53
N PHE A 6 -39.69 -12.32 71.97
CA PHE A 6 -40.13 -11.97 70.61
C PHE A 6 -39.09 -12.44 69.65
N ILE A 7 -39.47 -13.31 68.72
CA ILE A 7 -38.64 -13.72 67.57
C ILE A 7 -39.03 -12.80 66.42
N ALA A 8 -38.11 -11.92 65.93
CA ALA A 8 -38.25 -11.17 64.79
C ALA A 8 -37.70 -11.97 63.59
N THR A 9 -38.55 -12.31 62.63
CA THR A 9 -38.20 -12.97 61.36
C THR A 9 -37.81 -11.91 60.39
N THR A 10 -36.52 -11.82 60.08
CA THR A 10 -36.02 -10.96 59.00
C THR A 10 -36.03 -11.74 57.66
N SER A 11 -36.96 -11.37 56.79
CA SER A 11 -37.00 -11.84 55.39
C SER A 11 -35.91 -11.17 54.59
N ALA A 12 -34.89 -11.90 54.14
CA ALA A 12 -33.87 -11.43 53.24
C ALA A 12 -34.39 -11.58 51.79
N THR A 13 -34.65 -10.45 51.15
CA THR A 13 -34.96 -10.38 49.74
C THR A 13 -33.67 -10.50 48.96
N VAL A 14 -33.45 -11.62 48.26
CA VAL A 14 -32.33 -11.81 47.34
C VAL A 14 -32.69 -11.09 46.03
N ALA A 15 -32.06 -9.95 45.79
CA ALA A 15 -32.10 -9.30 44.50
C ALA A 15 -31.19 -10.07 43.51
N SER A 16 -31.80 -10.80 42.60
CA SER A 16 -31.09 -11.40 41.47
C SER A 16 -30.66 -10.28 40.50
N ALA A 17 -29.37 -9.92 40.54
CA ALA A 17 -28.77 -9.08 39.52
C ALA A 17 -28.74 -9.87 38.22
N GLY A 18 -29.65 -9.55 37.30
CA GLY A 18 -29.62 -10.05 35.92
C GLY A 18 -28.38 -9.52 35.23
N CYS A 19 -27.38 -10.38 35.01
CA CYS A 19 -26.31 -10.12 34.05
C CYS A 19 -26.93 -10.03 32.67
N THR A 20 -27.21 -8.81 32.22
CA THR A 20 -27.45 -8.53 30.78
C THR A 20 -26.14 -8.76 30.08
N SER A 21 -25.96 -9.94 29.49
CA SER A 21 -24.94 -10.23 28.52
C SER A 21 -25.14 -9.24 27.36
N LEU A 22 -24.29 -8.21 27.28
CA LEU A 22 -24.14 -7.38 26.11
C LEU A 22 -23.72 -8.31 24.99
N LYS A 23 -24.65 -8.65 24.09
CA LYS A 23 -24.32 -9.28 22.82
C LYS A 23 -23.33 -8.33 22.13
N GLN A 24 -22.05 -8.64 22.18
CA GLN A 24 -21.08 -8.04 21.30
C GLN A 24 -21.55 -8.36 19.88
N HIS A 25 -22.10 -7.35 19.21
CA HIS A 25 -22.25 -7.45 17.75
C HIS A 25 -20.84 -7.69 17.20
N PRO A 26 -20.64 -8.70 16.32
CA PRO A 26 -19.34 -8.87 15.70
C PRO A 26 -18.95 -7.52 15.08
N GLU A 27 -17.84 -6.96 15.55
CA GLU A 27 -17.30 -5.72 14.99
C GLU A 27 -17.19 -5.92 13.48
N LYS A 28 -17.90 -5.08 12.72
CA LYS A 28 -17.98 -5.23 11.27
C LYS A 28 -16.57 -5.01 10.74
N GLN A 29 -15.94 -6.08 10.28
CA GLN A 29 -14.56 -6.06 9.79
C GLN A 29 -14.38 -4.92 8.79
N ILE A 30 -13.37 -4.06 8.98
CA ILE A 30 -13.07 -2.94 8.08
C ILE A 30 -12.89 -3.48 6.66
N PRO A 31 -13.62 -2.98 5.66
CA PRO A 31 -13.37 -3.34 4.27
C PRO A 31 -12.00 -2.81 3.85
N ILE A 32 -11.31 -3.55 3.00
CA ILE A 32 -9.97 -3.20 2.53
C ILE A 32 -10.02 -2.86 1.05
N VAL A 33 -9.44 -1.73 0.68
CA VAL A 33 -9.05 -1.42 -0.70
C VAL A 33 -7.55 -1.68 -0.81
N ASP A 34 -7.19 -2.74 -1.52
CA ASP A 34 -5.78 -3.03 -1.82
C ASP A 34 -5.30 -2.13 -2.95
N THR A 35 -4.46 -1.15 -2.64
CA THR A 35 -3.98 -0.19 -3.63
C THR A 35 -2.72 -0.62 -4.37
N HIS A 36 -2.24 -1.89 -4.16
CA HIS A 36 -1.01 -2.35 -4.78
C HIS A 36 -1.06 -3.86 -5.10
N GLN A 37 -1.79 -4.19 -6.17
CA GLN A 37 -1.96 -5.55 -6.66
C GLN A 37 -1.21 -5.73 -7.98
N HIS A 38 -0.36 -6.73 -8.07
CA HIS A 38 0.22 -7.16 -9.34
C HIS A 38 -0.38 -8.48 -9.81
N LEU A 39 -0.66 -8.57 -11.09
CA LEU A 39 -1.10 -9.79 -11.76
C LEU A 39 -0.29 -9.96 -13.05
N TRP A 40 0.29 -11.11 -13.27
CA TRP A 40 0.97 -11.41 -14.53
C TRP A 40 0.73 -12.84 -15.00
N ASN A 41 0.66 -12.97 -16.31
CA ASN A 41 0.61 -14.25 -17.00
C ASN A 41 1.80 -14.34 -17.95
N LEU A 42 2.73 -15.23 -17.68
CA LEU A 42 3.96 -15.40 -18.46
C LEU A 42 3.73 -15.94 -19.88
N ASP A 43 2.52 -16.49 -20.16
CA ASP A 43 2.11 -16.82 -21.52
C ASP A 43 1.73 -15.57 -22.35
N ARG A 44 1.47 -14.44 -21.68
CA ARG A 44 1.01 -13.19 -22.29
C ARG A 44 2.07 -12.08 -22.21
N PHE A 45 2.74 -11.96 -21.06
CA PHE A 45 3.66 -10.86 -20.76
C PHE A 45 5.08 -11.36 -20.57
N LYS A 46 6.03 -10.62 -21.14
CA LYS A 46 7.45 -10.83 -20.92
C LYS A 46 7.94 -9.85 -19.85
N LEU A 47 8.50 -10.39 -18.77
CA LEU A 47 8.99 -9.66 -17.61
C LEU A 47 10.48 -9.98 -17.42
N ASN A 48 11.35 -9.16 -17.99
CA ASN A 48 12.79 -9.44 -17.98
C ASN A 48 13.38 -9.44 -16.55
N TRP A 49 12.79 -8.67 -15.63
CA TRP A 49 13.24 -8.60 -14.25
C TRP A 49 13.06 -9.92 -13.47
N LEU A 50 12.17 -10.80 -13.92
CA LEU A 50 11.96 -12.10 -13.28
C LEU A 50 13.18 -13.02 -13.37
N ASP A 51 14.08 -12.82 -14.33
CA ASP A 51 15.28 -13.64 -14.47
C ASP A 51 16.17 -13.55 -13.23
N GLU A 52 16.20 -12.38 -12.57
CA GLU A 52 16.98 -12.13 -11.35
C GLU A 52 16.13 -12.18 -10.08
N ALA A 53 14.80 -12.29 -10.20
CA ALA A 53 13.89 -12.30 -9.06
C ALA A 53 14.03 -13.60 -8.21
N PRO A 54 13.63 -13.56 -6.93
CA PRO A 54 13.51 -14.75 -6.11
C PRO A 54 12.60 -15.82 -6.72
N ALA A 55 12.94 -17.09 -6.52
CA ALA A 55 12.24 -18.24 -7.14
C ALA A 55 10.72 -18.24 -6.89
N VAL A 56 10.28 -17.72 -5.75
CA VAL A 56 8.85 -17.62 -5.39
C VAL A 56 8.05 -16.79 -6.40
N LEU A 57 8.69 -15.86 -7.12
CA LEU A 57 8.03 -14.98 -8.11
C LEU A 57 8.08 -15.52 -9.54
N LYS A 58 8.91 -16.53 -9.84
CA LYS A 58 9.18 -17.05 -11.21
C LYS A 58 8.06 -17.95 -11.74
N ARG A 59 6.81 -17.52 -11.62
CA ARG A 59 5.62 -18.17 -12.18
C ARG A 59 4.56 -17.15 -12.53
N SER A 60 3.53 -17.57 -13.25
CA SER A 60 2.33 -16.74 -13.43
C SER A 60 1.60 -16.55 -12.11
N PHE A 61 1.11 -15.33 -11.87
CA PHE A 61 0.25 -14.95 -10.74
C PHE A 61 -1.01 -14.31 -11.31
N ARG A 62 -2.08 -15.09 -11.31
CA ARG A 62 -3.36 -14.72 -11.93
C ARG A 62 -4.37 -14.32 -10.88
N LEU A 63 -5.48 -13.78 -11.30
CA LEU A 63 -6.54 -13.33 -10.40
C LEU A 63 -7.02 -14.42 -9.41
N ASN A 64 -7.13 -15.67 -9.85
CA ASN A 64 -7.55 -16.77 -8.96
C ASN A 64 -6.52 -17.02 -7.84
N ASP A 65 -5.23 -16.84 -8.11
CA ASP A 65 -4.18 -16.92 -7.08
C ASP A 65 -4.34 -15.79 -6.05
N TYR A 66 -4.64 -14.57 -6.52
CA TYR A 66 -4.93 -13.43 -5.65
C TYR A 66 -6.16 -13.64 -4.79
N LEU A 67 -7.26 -14.12 -5.37
CA LEU A 67 -8.49 -14.41 -4.65
C LEU A 67 -8.28 -15.50 -3.57
N ALA A 68 -7.43 -16.48 -3.86
CA ALA A 68 -7.05 -17.50 -2.88
C ALA A 68 -6.20 -16.91 -1.75
N ALA A 69 -5.21 -16.06 -2.08
CA ALA A 69 -4.32 -15.43 -1.11
C ALA A 69 -5.05 -14.44 -0.18
N THR A 70 -6.12 -13.80 -0.66
CA THR A 70 -6.88 -12.77 0.08
C THR A 70 -8.14 -13.29 0.75
N LYS A 71 -8.40 -14.60 0.65
CA LYS A 71 -9.61 -15.22 1.20
C LYS A 71 -9.77 -14.90 2.69
N GLY A 72 -10.94 -14.36 3.06
CA GLY A 72 -11.30 -14.05 4.46
C GLY A 72 -10.80 -12.69 4.96
N LEU A 73 -10.08 -11.90 4.15
CA LEU A 73 -9.53 -10.61 4.56
C LEU A 73 -10.43 -9.40 4.29
N ASN A 74 -11.64 -9.61 3.75
CA ASN A 74 -12.58 -8.54 3.42
C ASN A 74 -12.03 -7.53 2.39
N ILE A 75 -11.32 -8.02 1.36
CA ILE A 75 -10.90 -7.17 0.23
C ILE A 75 -12.14 -6.76 -0.56
N ALA A 76 -12.48 -5.48 -0.48
CA ALA A 76 -13.63 -4.92 -1.18
C ALA A 76 -13.28 -4.51 -2.61
N LYS A 77 -12.11 -3.93 -2.82
CA LYS A 77 -11.59 -3.49 -4.12
C LYS A 77 -10.08 -3.67 -4.18
N ALA A 78 -9.53 -3.70 -5.40
CA ALA A 78 -8.09 -3.68 -5.65
C ALA A 78 -7.76 -2.74 -6.81
N ILE A 79 -6.57 -2.14 -6.74
CA ILE A 79 -5.95 -1.34 -7.80
C ILE A 79 -4.77 -2.13 -8.37
N TYR A 80 -4.85 -2.42 -9.66
CA TYR A 80 -3.74 -3.04 -10.37
C TYR A 80 -2.56 -2.07 -10.48
N LEU A 81 -1.37 -2.55 -10.22
CA LEU A 81 -0.11 -1.86 -10.49
C LEU A 81 0.62 -2.57 -11.63
N GLU A 82 1.19 -1.78 -12.53
CA GLU A 82 2.02 -2.26 -13.62
C GLU A 82 3.10 -3.25 -13.14
N VAL A 83 3.56 -4.13 -14.04
CA VAL A 83 4.50 -5.22 -13.70
C VAL A 83 5.81 -5.13 -14.48
N ASP A 84 6.17 -3.93 -14.96
CA ASP A 84 7.35 -3.65 -15.77
C ASP A 84 7.52 -4.62 -16.94
N VAL A 85 6.45 -4.73 -17.74
CA VAL A 85 6.49 -5.43 -19.01
C VAL A 85 7.54 -4.78 -19.96
N ILE A 86 8.02 -5.54 -20.92
CA ILE A 86 8.88 -4.95 -21.98
C ILE A 86 8.14 -3.78 -22.67
N PRO A 87 8.85 -2.74 -23.14
CA PRO A 87 8.24 -1.52 -23.68
C PRO A 87 7.19 -1.77 -24.77
N GLU A 88 7.39 -2.78 -25.61
CA GLU A 88 6.50 -3.16 -26.71
C GLU A 88 5.13 -3.66 -26.20
N GLN A 89 5.05 -4.13 -24.96
CA GLN A 89 3.83 -4.68 -24.36
C GLN A 89 3.08 -3.71 -23.42
N GLN A 90 3.53 -2.47 -23.27
CA GLN A 90 2.88 -1.49 -22.37
C GLN A 90 1.41 -1.23 -22.73
N LYS A 91 1.09 -1.16 -24.03
CA LYS A 91 -0.31 -1.03 -24.48
C LYS A 91 -1.14 -2.29 -24.18
N ASP A 92 -0.53 -3.46 -24.29
CA ASP A 92 -1.21 -4.73 -24.01
C ASP A 92 -1.49 -4.89 -22.51
N GLU A 93 -0.56 -4.43 -21.65
CA GLU A 93 -0.77 -4.36 -20.21
C GLU A 93 -1.91 -3.40 -19.86
N ALA A 94 -1.93 -2.19 -20.43
CA ALA A 94 -3.00 -1.22 -20.22
C ALA A 94 -4.37 -1.77 -20.68
N ASN A 95 -4.42 -2.48 -21.81
CA ASN A 95 -5.62 -3.16 -22.28
C ASN A 95 -6.08 -4.25 -21.32
N PHE A 96 -5.15 -5.03 -20.76
CA PHE A 96 -5.44 -6.04 -19.75
C PHE A 96 -6.06 -5.41 -18.49
N VAL A 97 -5.51 -4.31 -18.00
CA VAL A 97 -6.07 -3.57 -16.87
C VAL A 97 -7.51 -3.13 -17.14
N MET A 98 -7.77 -2.55 -18.31
CA MET A 98 -9.12 -2.13 -18.72
C MET A 98 -10.09 -3.31 -18.83
N GLU A 99 -9.62 -4.46 -19.28
CA GLU A 99 -10.40 -5.69 -19.39
C GLU A 99 -10.83 -6.20 -18.02
N ILE A 100 -9.87 -6.40 -17.10
CA ILE A 100 -10.17 -6.96 -15.78
C ILE A 100 -11.00 -6.01 -14.91
N SER A 101 -10.79 -4.69 -15.05
CA SER A 101 -11.50 -3.67 -14.27
C SER A 101 -12.98 -3.51 -14.64
N LYS A 102 -13.40 -3.99 -15.80
CA LYS A 102 -14.81 -3.98 -16.25
C LYS A 102 -15.61 -5.14 -15.70
N ASN A 103 -14.98 -6.17 -15.17
CA ASN A 103 -15.67 -7.36 -14.69
C ASN A 103 -16.09 -7.17 -13.21
N PRO A 104 -17.41 -7.06 -12.93
CA PRO A 104 -17.90 -6.80 -11.57
C PRO A 104 -17.68 -7.96 -10.59
N LYS A 105 -17.27 -9.13 -11.09
CA LYS A 105 -16.93 -10.29 -10.25
C LYS A 105 -15.52 -10.20 -9.66
N TYR A 106 -14.71 -9.25 -10.13
CA TYR A 106 -13.33 -9.06 -9.71
C TYR A 106 -13.21 -7.89 -8.75
N PRO A 107 -12.36 -7.99 -7.73
CA PRO A 107 -12.10 -6.86 -6.85
C PRO A 107 -11.28 -5.76 -7.55
N THR A 108 -10.56 -6.07 -8.63
CA THR A 108 -9.74 -5.12 -9.39
C THR A 108 -10.64 -4.19 -10.20
N VAL A 109 -10.70 -2.92 -9.81
CA VAL A 109 -11.65 -1.94 -10.37
C VAL A 109 -10.97 -0.85 -11.22
N ALA A 110 -9.67 -0.70 -11.09
CA ALA A 110 -8.86 0.27 -11.82
C ALA A 110 -7.39 -0.15 -11.76
N GLY A 111 -6.52 0.62 -12.42
CA GLY A 111 -5.08 0.39 -12.34
C GLY A 111 -4.23 1.60 -12.67
N VAL A 112 -2.96 1.43 -12.38
CA VAL A 112 -1.83 2.31 -12.68
C VAL A 112 -0.97 1.57 -13.68
N ILE A 113 -0.77 2.18 -14.85
CA ILE A 113 -0.09 1.54 -15.98
C ILE A 113 1.39 1.89 -16.05
N SER A 114 2.17 1.05 -16.72
CA SER A 114 3.56 1.36 -17.02
C SER A 114 3.69 2.44 -18.09
N GLY A 115 4.80 3.14 -18.08
CA GLY A 115 5.16 4.11 -19.11
C GLY A 115 6.59 4.57 -18.97
N ARG A 116 7.04 5.35 -19.95
CA ARG A 116 8.42 5.86 -20.01
C ARG A 116 8.40 7.38 -20.19
N PRO A 117 8.23 8.14 -19.07
CA PRO A 117 8.21 9.60 -19.11
C PRO A 117 9.44 10.23 -19.74
N GLU A 118 10.56 9.54 -19.70
CA GLU A 118 11.82 9.91 -20.32
C GLU A 118 11.81 9.90 -21.86
N ASN A 119 10.82 9.27 -22.49
CA ASN A 119 10.77 9.09 -23.95
C ASN A 119 9.92 10.16 -24.66
N GLU A 120 10.34 10.59 -25.85
CA GLU A 120 9.62 11.59 -26.68
C GLU A 120 8.18 11.17 -27.01
N GLY A 121 7.90 9.88 -27.24
CA GLY A 121 6.56 9.36 -27.52
C GLY A 121 5.61 9.28 -26.33
N PHE A 122 6.04 9.68 -25.12
CA PHE A 122 5.23 9.56 -23.90
C PHE A 122 3.90 10.30 -23.98
N ALA A 123 3.91 11.53 -24.49
CA ALA A 123 2.71 12.37 -24.57
C ALA A 123 1.62 11.72 -25.45
N GLU A 124 2.00 11.13 -26.58
CA GLU A 124 1.08 10.39 -27.44
C GLU A 124 0.53 9.16 -26.71
N TYR A 125 1.40 8.40 -26.07
CA TYR A 125 1.01 7.19 -25.33
C TYR A 125 0.00 7.47 -24.22
N ILE A 126 0.29 8.41 -23.32
CA ILE A 126 -0.56 8.65 -22.16
C ILE A 126 -1.92 9.30 -22.50
N THR A 127 -1.94 10.09 -23.57
CA THR A 127 -3.15 10.75 -24.06
C THR A 127 -4.21 9.74 -24.55
N LEU A 128 -3.82 8.53 -24.96
CA LEU A 128 -4.75 7.44 -25.29
C LEU A 128 -5.68 7.08 -24.13
N TYR A 129 -5.25 7.32 -22.90
CA TYR A 129 -5.97 6.95 -21.69
C TYR A 129 -6.59 8.14 -20.95
N ARG A 130 -6.61 9.35 -21.54
CA ARG A 130 -7.12 10.58 -20.94
C ARG A 130 -8.47 10.37 -20.27
N ASP A 131 -9.45 9.90 -21.03
CA ASP A 131 -10.85 9.80 -20.59
C ASP A 131 -11.21 8.41 -20.05
N ASN A 132 -10.22 7.53 -19.88
CA ASN A 132 -10.47 6.19 -19.39
C ASN A 132 -10.62 6.18 -17.87
N PRO A 133 -11.78 5.80 -17.31
CA PRO A 133 -12.04 5.84 -15.88
C PRO A 133 -11.30 4.75 -15.10
N HIS A 134 -10.84 3.69 -15.77
CA HIS A 134 -10.11 2.58 -15.13
C HIS A 134 -8.60 2.82 -15.05
N ILE A 135 -8.05 3.72 -15.88
CA ILE A 135 -6.62 4.09 -15.80
C ILE A 135 -6.50 5.35 -14.93
N LYS A 136 -5.97 5.19 -13.72
CA LYS A 136 -5.91 6.25 -12.72
C LYS A 136 -4.59 7.02 -12.71
N GLY A 137 -3.51 6.37 -13.07
CA GLY A 137 -2.18 6.95 -13.03
C GLY A 137 -1.16 6.13 -13.80
N LEU A 138 0.08 6.50 -13.62
CA LEU A 138 1.25 5.88 -14.24
C LEU A 138 2.32 5.63 -13.18
N ARG A 139 3.04 4.52 -13.31
CA ARG A 139 4.28 4.25 -12.56
C ARG A 139 5.44 4.02 -13.53
N ARG A 140 6.60 4.50 -13.14
CA ARG A 140 7.90 4.18 -13.73
C ARG A 140 8.80 3.68 -12.61
N LEU A 141 9.22 2.42 -12.67
CA LEU A 141 10.20 1.89 -11.73
C LEU A 141 11.55 2.59 -11.93
N MET A 142 12.06 3.21 -10.88
CA MET A 142 13.29 4.01 -10.92
C MET A 142 14.39 3.46 -10.00
N GLU A 143 14.16 2.33 -9.35
CA GLU A 143 15.08 1.74 -8.38
C GLU A 143 16.45 1.35 -8.97
N THR A 144 16.51 1.12 -10.29
CA THR A 144 17.73 0.77 -11.01
C THR A 144 18.28 1.92 -11.84
N THR A 145 17.73 3.14 -11.71
CA THR A 145 18.17 4.31 -12.48
C THR A 145 19.22 5.10 -11.71
N SER A 146 19.99 5.91 -12.43
CA SER A 146 20.98 6.80 -11.83
C SER A 146 20.33 7.97 -11.08
N ASP A 147 21.08 8.56 -10.16
CA ASP A 147 20.67 9.80 -9.49
C ASP A 147 20.32 10.89 -10.51
N GLY A 148 19.29 11.66 -10.18
CA GLY A 148 18.78 12.72 -11.05
C GLY A 148 17.99 12.24 -12.28
N PHE A 149 17.79 10.94 -12.49
CA PHE A 149 17.06 10.41 -13.64
C PHE A 149 15.67 11.03 -13.81
N CYS A 150 14.89 11.11 -12.75
CA CYS A 150 13.54 11.70 -12.79
C CYS A 150 13.54 13.24 -12.86
N LEU A 151 14.71 13.88 -12.80
CA LEU A 151 14.85 15.33 -12.85
C LEU A 151 15.23 15.86 -14.25
N GLN A 152 15.33 14.96 -15.23
CA GLN A 152 15.53 15.35 -16.63
C GLN A 152 14.33 16.18 -17.13
N PRO A 153 14.56 17.20 -17.95
CA PRO A 153 13.48 18.08 -18.44
C PRO A 153 12.30 17.34 -19.05
N GLN A 154 12.55 16.40 -19.95
CA GLN A 154 11.51 15.57 -20.58
C GLN A 154 10.69 14.77 -19.57
N PHE A 155 11.33 14.22 -18.54
CA PHE A 155 10.65 13.47 -17.49
C PHE A 155 9.69 14.37 -16.70
N ILE A 156 10.16 15.56 -16.30
CA ILE A 156 9.36 16.54 -15.56
C ILE A 156 8.16 17.00 -16.38
N GLU A 157 8.37 17.38 -17.65
CA GLU A 157 7.29 17.79 -18.56
C GLU A 157 6.24 16.68 -18.72
N SER A 158 6.68 15.43 -18.83
CA SER A 158 5.81 14.25 -18.91
C SER A 158 4.98 14.04 -17.66
N VAL A 159 5.57 14.23 -16.47
CA VAL A 159 4.86 14.12 -15.19
C VAL A 159 3.89 15.29 -14.99
N GLN A 160 4.23 16.50 -15.42
CA GLN A 160 3.30 17.64 -15.44
C GLN A 160 2.10 17.39 -16.37
N LEU A 161 2.34 16.75 -17.53
CA LEU A 161 1.26 16.34 -18.43
C LEU A 161 0.29 15.36 -17.75
N LEU A 162 0.78 14.41 -16.92
CA LEU A 162 -0.10 13.53 -16.13
C LEU A 162 -1.06 14.34 -15.26
N GLY A 163 -0.56 15.35 -14.53
CA GLY A 163 -1.39 16.24 -13.72
C GLY A 163 -2.47 16.94 -14.55
N ASN A 164 -2.10 17.51 -15.71
CA ASN A 164 -3.01 18.16 -16.64
C ASN A 164 -4.10 17.20 -17.18
N LEU A 165 -3.80 15.91 -17.26
CA LEU A 165 -4.75 14.85 -17.65
C LEU A 165 -5.56 14.31 -16.47
N GLY A 166 -5.40 14.84 -15.25
CA GLY A 166 -6.05 14.35 -14.04
C GLY A 166 -5.54 12.99 -13.56
N LYS A 167 -4.41 12.53 -14.09
CA LYS A 167 -3.75 11.27 -13.69
C LYS A 167 -2.73 11.56 -12.61
N HIS A 168 -2.38 10.54 -11.80
CA HIS A 168 -1.33 10.66 -10.80
C HIS A 168 -0.07 9.90 -11.23
N PHE A 169 1.05 10.19 -10.57
CA PHE A 169 2.30 9.48 -10.74
C PHE A 169 2.67 8.73 -9.46
N GLU A 170 3.01 7.44 -9.57
CA GLU A 170 3.50 6.64 -8.45
C GLU A 170 5.03 6.54 -8.49
N ILE A 171 5.65 6.85 -7.36
CA ILE A 171 7.10 6.90 -7.20
C ILE A 171 7.58 5.64 -6.50
N THR A 172 8.36 4.83 -7.22
CA THR A 172 9.14 3.71 -6.69
C THR A 172 10.60 3.97 -7.03
N ILE A 173 11.42 4.29 -6.04
CA ILE A 173 12.80 4.78 -6.17
C ILE A 173 13.65 4.24 -5.01
N GLN A 174 14.97 4.21 -5.17
CA GLN A 174 15.86 3.83 -4.06
C GLN A 174 15.68 4.78 -2.86
N PRO A 175 15.72 4.28 -1.62
CA PRO A 175 15.60 5.13 -0.42
C PRO A 175 16.65 6.25 -0.37
N THR A 176 17.83 6.01 -0.95
CA THR A 176 18.91 7.01 -1.07
C THR A 176 18.63 8.13 -2.06
N GLN A 177 17.65 7.95 -2.95
CA GLN A 177 17.24 8.90 -4.00
C GLN A 177 15.93 9.65 -3.65
N LEU A 178 15.42 9.56 -2.43
CA LEU A 178 14.17 10.23 -2.03
C LEU A 178 14.24 11.76 -2.17
N ASN A 179 15.44 12.36 -2.12
CA ASN A 179 15.61 13.78 -2.40
C ASN A 179 15.33 14.13 -3.87
N ASP A 180 15.62 13.24 -4.81
CA ASP A 180 15.24 13.42 -6.22
C ASP A 180 13.72 13.34 -6.38
N ALA A 181 13.08 12.40 -5.68
CA ALA A 181 11.61 12.33 -5.63
C ALA A 181 11.00 13.63 -5.09
N LEU A 182 11.54 14.19 -3.99
CA LEU A 182 11.11 15.47 -3.44
C LEU A 182 11.28 16.62 -4.44
N ALA A 183 12.41 16.66 -5.15
CA ALA A 183 12.67 17.67 -6.16
C ALA A 183 11.71 17.56 -7.35
N LEU A 184 11.36 16.34 -7.79
CA LEU A 184 10.33 16.09 -8.82
C LEU A 184 8.96 16.57 -8.36
N VAL A 185 8.54 16.19 -7.15
CA VAL A 185 7.24 16.58 -6.56
C VAL A 185 7.09 18.10 -6.53
N LYS A 186 8.12 18.83 -6.08
CA LYS A 186 8.14 20.31 -6.03
C LYS A 186 8.06 20.97 -7.41
N ARG A 187 8.57 20.31 -8.45
CA ARG A 187 8.52 20.81 -9.84
C ARG A 187 7.21 20.50 -10.54
N CYS A 188 6.38 19.64 -9.98
CA CYS A 188 5.10 19.22 -10.57
C CYS A 188 3.93 19.43 -9.58
N PRO A 189 3.64 20.68 -9.16
CA PRO A 189 2.69 20.97 -8.09
C PRO A 189 1.24 20.55 -8.41
N ASP A 190 0.87 20.52 -9.69
CA ASP A 190 -0.47 20.15 -10.16
C ASP A 190 -0.64 18.64 -10.38
N THR A 191 0.45 17.86 -10.24
CA THR A 191 0.42 16.39 -10.32
C THR A 191 0.30 15.81 -8.91
N ARG A 192 -0.63 14.88 -8.73
CA ARG A 192 -0.75 14.11 -7.48
C ARG A 192 0.26 12.96 -7.49
N PHE A 193 0.94 12.74 -6.38
CA PHE A 193 1.94 11.70 -6.25
C PHE A 193 1.56 10.67 -5.19
N VAL A 194 1.95 9.43 -5.46
CA VAL A 194 1.94 8.35 -4.48
C VAL A 194 3.39 7.94 -4.23
N ILE A 195 3.80 7.92 -2.97
CA ILE A 195 5.09 7.36 -2.56
C ILE A 195 4.86 5.89 -2.25
N ASP A 196 5.32 5.00 -3.11
CA ASP A 196 5.17 3.57 -2.93
C ASP A 196 6.06 3.03 -1.80
N HIS A 197 5.62 1.97 -1.16
CA HIS A 197 6.39 1.14 -0.23
C HIS A 197 7.08 1.91 0.90
N CYS A 198 6.41 2.94 1.44
CA CYS A 198 7.03 3.81 2.45
C CYS A 198 8.38 4.38 1.95
N GLY A 199 8.46 4.77 0.66
CA GLY A 199 9.73 5.21 0.04
C GLY A 199 10.76 4.08 -0.07
N THR A 200 10.32 2.87 -0.40
CA THR A 200 11.12 1.63 -0.52
C THR A 200 11.97 1.35 0.74
N ALA A 201 11.37 1.58 1.91
CA ALA A 201 12.06 1.47 3.19
C ALA A 201 12.52 0.04 3.50
N ASP A 202 13.75 -0.11 3.97
CA ASP A 202 14.30 -1.38 4.47
C ASP A 202 14.16 -1.46 6.00
N PRO A 203 13.33 -2.37 6.53
CA PRO A 203 13.19 -2.55 7.98
C PRO A 203 14.49 -2.79 8.72
N LYS A 204 15.49 -3.39 8.06
CA LYS A 204 16.80 -3.64 8.67
C LYS A 204 17.54 -2.36 9.07
N ALA A 205 17.25 -1.21 8.43
CA ALA A 205 17.82 0.08 8.79
C ALA A 205 17.44 0.54 10.21
N PHE A 206 16.28 0.08 10.70
CA PHE A 206 15.71 0.45 11.99
C PHE A 206 15.99 -0.59 13.09
N LEU A 207 16.75 -1.64 12.77
CA LEU A 207 17.07 -2.71 13.72
C LEU A 207 18.51 -2.62 14.22
N PRO A 208 18.75 -3.01 15.48
CA PRO A 208 20.13 -3.28 15.95
C PRO A 208 20.81 -4.33 15.06
N GLU A 209 22.11 -4.21 14.87
CA GLU A 209 22.90 -5.12 14.00
C GLU A 209 22.64 -6.59 14.29
N ALA A 210 22.59 -6.98 15.57
CA ALA A 210 22.30 -8.36 15.99
C ALA A 210 20.96 -8.91 15.52
N ARG A 211 20.01 -8.07 15.10
CA ARG A 211 18.67 -8.45 14.60
C ARG A 211 18.53 -8.34 13.08
N ARG A 212 19.59 -7.96 12.36
CA ARG A 212 19.58 -7.82 10.89
C ARG A 212 19.81 -9.15 10.15
N GLY A 213 20.08 -10.23 10.85
CA GLY A 213 20.39 -11.53 10.24
C GLY A 213 21.69 -11.54 9.42
N GLY A 214 22.65 -10.65 9.75
CA GLY A 214 23.90 -10.50 9.01
C GLY A 214 23.82 -9.69 7.72
N ALA A 215 22.64 -9.16 7.38
CA ALA A 215 22.44 -8.35 6.18
C ALA A 215 22.75 -6.86 6.43
N THR A 216 23.35 -6.21 5.44
CA THR A 216 23.51 -4.75 5.43
C THR A 216 22.22 -4.10 4.99
N PRO A 217 21.70 -3.07 5.71
CA PRO A 217 20.55 -2.30 5.25
C PRO A 217 20.83 -1.56 3.94
N MET A 218 19.80 -1.37 3.12
CA MET A 218 19.90 -0.63 1.85
C MET A 218 20.12 0.89 2.06
N HIS A 219 19.79 1.40 3.24
CA HIS A 219 19.90 2.82 3.60
C HIS A 219 20.09 2.98 5.10
N GLU A 220 20.43 4.20 5.53
CA GLU A 220 20.39 4.62 6.92
C GLU A 220 18.99 5.11 7.31
N ALA A 221 18.57 4.88 8.56
CA ALA A 221 17.24 5.26 9.03
C ALA A 221 17.02 6.80 9.00
N LYS A 222 17.98 7.57 9.53
CA LYS A 222 17.80 9.02 9.70
C LYS A 222 17.66 9.79 8.39
N PRO A 223 18.48 9.59 7.34
CA PRO A 223 18.27 10.24 6.04
C PRO A 223 16.92 9.91 5.42
N TRP A 224 16.45 8.66 5.57
CA TRP A 224 15.14 8.25 5.11
C TRP A 224 14.01 8.98 5.88
N GLU A 225 14.09 9.06 7.22
CA GLU A 225 13.12 9.77 8.06
C GLU A 225 13.00 11.25 7.68
N GLU A 226 14.13 11.90 7.44
CA GLU A 226 14.18 13.30 7.01
C GLU A 226 13.53 13.50 5.64
N ALA A 227 13.91 12.68 4.64
CA ALA A 227 13.37 12.79 3.29
C ALA A 227 11.85 12.47 3.23
N MET A 228 11.39 11.44 3.95
CA MET A 228 9.97 11.11 4.02
C MET A 228 9.16 12.20 4.74
N SER A 229 9.73 12.84 5.76
CA SER A 229 9.09 13.99 6.43
C SER A 229 8.94 15.19 5.48
N GLU A 230 9.94 15.46 4.65
CA GLU A 230 9.88 16.53 3.64
C GLU A 230 8.87 16.22 2.52
N LEU A 231 8.78 14.96 2.08
CA LEU A 231 7.75 14.50 1.15
C LEU A 231 6.35 14.63 1.74
N ALA A 232 6.17 14.29 3.02
CA ALA A 232 4.90 14.42 3.73
C ALA A 232 4.43 15.89 3.87
N ASN A 233 5.33 16.86 3.86
CA ASN A 233 5.02 18.29 3.87
C ASN A 233 4.49 18.80 2.51
N GLN A 234 4.55 18.00 1.44
CA GLN A 234 4.05 18.41 0.13
C GLN A 234 2.56 18.11 0.01
N PRO A 235 1.72 19.10 -0.36
CA PRO A 235 0.26 18.94 -0.35
C PRO A 235 -0.27 17.96 -1.42
N ASN A 236 0.54 17.62 -2.40
CA ASN A 236 0.20 16.76 -3.53
C ASN A 236 0.74 15.33 -3.38
N THR A 237 1.18 14.91 -2.19
CA THR A 237 1.70 13.57 -1.93
C THR A 237 0.80 12.77 -1.00
N VAL A 238 0.76 11.46 -1.22
CA VAL A 238 0.24 10.43 -0.32
C VAL A 238 1.24 9.28 -0.23
N CYS A 239 1.21 8.51 0.85
CA CYS A 239 2.12 7.39 1.06
C CYS A 239 1.37 6.06 1.06
N LYS A 240 1.86 5.05 0.33
CA LYS A 240 1.42 3.66 0.46
C LYS A 240 2.19 2.94 1.54
N ILE A 241 1.45 2.42 2.50
CA ILE A 241 1.96 1.49 3.50
C ILE A 241 1.90 0.09 2.87
N SER A 242 2.99 -0.30 2.22
CA SER A 242 3.11 -1.51 1.40
C SER A 242 4.58 -1.92 1.25
N GLY A 243 4.87 -3.06 0.65
CA GLY A 243 6.17 -3.50 0.14
C GLY A 243 7.26 -3.83 1.16
N ILE A 244 7.26 -3.21 2.33
CA ILE A 244 8.34 -3.30 3.33
C ILE A 244 8.63 -4.73 3.82
N VAL A 245 7.65 -5.62 3.76
CA VAL A 245 7.82 -7.03 4.16
C VAL A 245 8.77 -7.80 3.24
N ALA A 246 8.89 -7.38 1.97
CA ALA A 246 9.82 -8.01 1.02
C ALA A 246 11.30 -7.82 1.42
N HIS A 247 11.60 -6.78 2.19
CA HIS A 247 12.94 -6.46 2.69
C HIS A 247 13.14 -6.83 4.17
N ALA A 248 12.09 -7.30 4.84
CA ALA A 248 12.14 -7.64 6.25
C ALA A 248 13.07 -8.84 6.52
N PRO A 249 13.66 -8.94 7.72
CA PRO A 249 14.35 -10.15 8.15
C PRO A 249 13.41 -11.35 8.08
N LYS A 250 14.01 -12.55 7.93
CA LYS A 250 13.25 -13.80 8.03
C LYS A 250 12.57 -13.86 9.40
N ASP A 251 11.34 -14.37 9.44
CA ASP A 251 10.54 -14.53 10.67
C ASP A 251 10.33 -13.21 11.43
N TRP A 252 10.15 -12.10 10.69
CA TRP A 252 9.86 -10.79 11.25
C TRP A 252 8.59 -10.78 12.12
N VAL A 253 8.52 -9.84 13.05
CA VAL A 253 7.36 -9.54 13.89
C VAL A 253 6.92 -8.08 13.69
N ALA A 254 5.68 -7.77 14.04
CA ALA A 254 5.07 -6.46 13.79
C ALA A 254 5.90 -5.28 14.34
N GLU A 255 6.52 -5.43 15.50
CA GLU A 255 7.36 -4.43 16.14
C GLU A 255 8.59 -4.03 15.31
N GLN A 256 9.06 -4.92 14.44
CA GLN A 256 10.22 -4.64 13.59
C GLN A 256 9.86 -3.77 12.38
N LEU A 257 8.60 -3.75 11.97
CA LEU A 257 8.06 -2.91 10.89
C LEU A 257 7.46 -1.60 11.44
N ALA A 258 7.08 -1.59 12.72
CA ALA A 258 6.39 -0.48 13.36
C ALA A 258 7.12 0.88 13.24
N PRO A 259 8.46 0.99 13.32
CA PRO A 259 9.16 2.27 13.16
C PRO A 259 8.84 2.94 11.82
N ILE A 260 8.91 2.20 10.71
CA ILE A 260 8.61 2.70 9.36
C ILE A 260 7.14 3.10 9.24
N VAL A 261 6.24 2.17 9.61
CA VAL A 261 4.80 2.38 9.51
C VAL A 261 4.36 3.59 10.31
N ASN A 262 4.78 3.68 11.58
CA ASN A 262 4.42 4.80 12.44
C ASN A 262 5.00 6.12 11.95
N HIS A 263 6.25 6.16 11.49
CA HIS A 263 6.82 7.37 10.90
C HIS A 263 5.97 7.88 9.74
N CYS A 264 5.60 7.01 8.79
CA CYS A 264 4.76 7.39 7.66
C CYS A 264 3.37 7.87 8.13
N LEU A 265 2.71 7.15 9.04
CA LEU A 265 1.40 7.51 9.56
C LEU A 265 1.43 8.86 10.30
N ASP A 266 2.47 9.12 11.08
CA ASP A 266 2.58 10.34 11.87
C ASP A 266 2.96 11.55 11.02
N ARG A 267 3.77 11.38 9.98
CA ARG A 267 4.22 12.47 9.11
C ARG A 267 3.22 12.84 8.03
N PHE A 268 2.67 11.85 7.31
CA PHE A 268 1.65 12.11 6.29
C PHE A 268 0.26 12.37 6.89
N GLY A 269 0.04 11.98 8.15
CA GLY A 269 -1.26 12.08 8.79
C GLY A 269 -2.29 11.09 8.25
N SER A 270 -3.40 10.96 8.96
CA SER A 270 -4.41 9.94 8.69
C SER A 270 -5.13 10.09 7.34
N GLU A 271 -5.03 11.24 6.67
CA GLU A 271 -5.71 11.51 5.39
C GLU A 271 -4.85 11.16 4.16
N HIS A 272 -3.52 11.03 4.31
CA HIS A 272 -2.59 10.89 3.20
C HIS A 272 -1.79 9.58 3.23
N VAL A 273 -2.38 8.54 3.79
CA VAL A 273 -1.82 7.18 3.83
C VAL A 273 -2.82 6.17 3.27
N MET A 274 -2.34 5.14 2.57
CA MET A 274 -3.18 4.08 2.01
C MET A 274 -2.50 2.72 2.20
N PHE A 275 -3.29 1.67 2.42
CA PHE A 275 -2.81 0.29 2.45
C PHE A 275 -2.54 -0.23 1.04
N GLY A 276 -1.46 -0.99 0.87
CA GLY A 276 -1.18 -1.79 -0.31
C GLY A 276 -0.66 -3.18 0.06
N GLY A 277 -1.16 -4.18 -0.64
CA GLY A 277 -0.78 -5.57 -0.40
C GLY A 277 0.57 -5.95 -0.98
N ASP A 278 0.93 -5.31 -2.10
CA ASP A 278 2.12 -5.61 -2.90
C ASP A 278 2.21 -7.10 -3.29
N TRP A 279 1.05 -7.71 -3.53
CA TRP A 279 1.00 -9.10 -3.94
C TRP A 279 1.26 -9.24 -5.44
N PRO A 280 2.08 -10.20 -5.88
CA PRO A 280 2.69 -11.28 -5.10
C PRO A 280 4.09 -10.98 -4.55
N VAL A 281 4.63 -9.76 -4.74
CA VAL A 281 5.98 -9.39 -4.31
C VAL A 281 6.15 -9.57 -2.78
N CYS A 282 5.11 -9.29 -2.01
CA CYS A 282 5.10 -9.53 -0.56
C CYS A 282 5.47 -10.97 -0.18
N LEU A 283 5.28 -11.97 -1.07
CA LEU A 283 5.63 -13.38 -0.83
C LEU A 283 7.13 -13.62 -0.64
N ILE A 284 7.98 -12.65 -0.95
CA ILE A 284 9.42 -12.70 -0.64
C ILE A 284 9.63 -12.78 0.87
N GLY A 285 8.83 -12.05 1.65
CA GLY A 285 9.00 -11.95 3.11
C GLY A 285 7.78 -12.38 3.93
N ALA A 286 6.57 -12.49 3.33
CA ALA A 286 5.35 -12.84 4.06
C ALA A 286 4.27 -13.41 3.14
N ARG A 287 3.39 -14.26 3.68
CA ARG A 287 2.08 -14.46 3.03
C ARG A 287 1.27 -13.17 3.12
N TYR A 288 0.32 -12.99 2.20
CA TYR A 288 -0.53 -11.80 2.16
C TYR A 288 -1.28 -11.58 3.49
N ASP A 289 -1.85 -12.63 4.07
CA ASP A 289 -2.56 -12.57 5.35
C ASP A 289 -1.65 -12.18 6.53
N GLN A 290 -0.39 -12.62 6.51
CA GLN A 290 0.60 -12.23 7.52
C GLN A 290 0.90 -10.73 7.45
N TRP A 291 1.08 -10.18 6.24
CA TRP A 291 1.29 -8.74 6.05
C TRP A 291 0.09 -7.93 6.57
N VAL A 292 -1.13 -8.27 6.13
CA VAL A 292 -2.35 -7.57 6.56
C VAL A 292 -2.52 -7.62 8.07
N ASN A 293 -2.29 -8.78 8.69
CA ASN A 293 -2.44 -8.94 10.14
C ASN A 293 -1.33 -8.22 10.92
N GLY A 294 -0.08 -8.24 10.42
CA GLY A 294 1.01 -7.48 11.02
C GLY A 294 0.75 -5.97 10.98
N LEU A 295 0.24 -5.45 9.87
CA LEU A 295 -0.14 -4.04 9.81
C LEU A 295 -1.31 -3.71 10.75
N LYS A 296 -2.34 -4.56 10.82
CA LYS A 296 -3.44 -4.40 11.78
C LYS A 296 -2.96 -4.38 13.23
N GLU A 297 -2.00 -5.21 13.56
CA GLU A 297 -1.38 -5.24 14.87
C GLU A 297 -0.65 -3.93 15.18
N ILE A 298 0.18 -3.43 14.25
CA ILE A 298 0.90 -2.15 14.40
C ILE A 298 -0.05 -0.98 14.66
N VAL A 299 -1.20 -0.94 13.95
CA VAL A 299 -2.15 0.17 14.05
C VAL A 299 -3.28 -0.07 15.07
N SER A 300 -3.25 -1.16 15.81
CA SER A 300 -4.34 -1.56 16.71
C SER A 300 -4.68 -0.51 17.78
N ASN A 301 -3.70 0.26 18.21
CA ASN A 301 -3.87 1.33 19.21
C ASN A 301 -4.29 2.68 18.61
N ARG A 302 -4.38 2.80 17.26
CA ARG A 302 -4.84 4.02 16.61
C ARG A 302 -6.38 4.06 16.59
N PRO A 303 -6.98 5.26 16.57
CA PRO A 303 -8.44 5.40 16.47
C PRO A 303 -9.03 4.56 15.32
N ALA A 304 -10.17 3.93 15.54
CA ALA A 304 -10.84 3.09 14.53
C ALA A 304 -11.09 3.83 13.20
N GLN A 305 -11.35 5.14 13.27
CA GLN A 305 -11.51 5.99 12.10
C GLN A 305 -10.21 6.11 11.29
N GLU A 306 -9.06 6.23 11.94
CA GLU A 306 -7.75 6.28 11.24
C GLU A 306 -7.42 4.94 10.59
N GLN A 307 -7.69 3.82 11.29
CA GLN A 307 -7.54 2.49 10.71
C GLN A 307 -8.42 2.34 9.46
N ARG A 308 -9.68 2.80 9.52
CA ARG A 308 -10.59 2.75 8.38
C ARG A 308 -10.10 3.62 7.22
N LYS A 309 -9.56 4.80 7.48
CA LYS A 309 -8.95 5.66 6.45
C LYS A 309 -7.78 4.96 5.76
N LEU A 310 -6.86 4.37 6.55
CA LEU A 310 -5.71 3.64 6.03
C LEU A 310 -6.12 2.48 5.11
N PHE A 311 -7.06 1.65 5.57
CA PHE A 311 -7.42 0.43 4.84
C PHE A 311 -8.46 0.64 3.74
N HIS A 312 -9.20 1.76 3.74
CA HIS A 312 -10.32 1.91 2.82
C HIS A 312 -10.55 3.35 2.32
N ASP A 313 -10.91 4.29 3.22
CA ASP A 313 -11.55 5.53 2.81
C ASP A 313 -10.63 6.45 1.98
N ASN A 314 -9.33 6.50 2.32
CA ASN A 314 -8.35 7.29 1.57
C ASN A 314 -8.16 6.78 0.15
N ALA A 315 -8.10 5.45 -0.03
CA ALA A 315 -8.01 4.86 -1.37
C ALA A 315 -9.26 5.15 -2.20
N MET A 316 -10.45 5.02 -1.62
CA MET A 316 -11.71 5.37 -2.29
C MET A 316 -11.71 6.82 -2.79
N ARG A 317 -11.25 7.76 -1.95
CA ARG A 317 -11.13 9.18 -2.28
C ARG A 317 -10.04 9.44 -3.32
N PHE A 318 -8.82 8.94 -3.10
CA PHE A 318 -7.67 9.24 -3.95
C PHE A 318 -7.85 8.73 -5.39
N TYR A 319 -8.28 7.48 -5.53
CA TYR A 319 -8.51 6.86 -6.84
C TYR A 319 -9.90 7.17 -7.41
N GLN A 320 -10.74 7.94 -6.70
CA GLN A 320 -12.11 8.28 -7.13
C GLN A 320 -12.88 7.03 -7.53
N LEU A 321 -12.98 6.07 -6.59
CA LEU A 321 -13.67 4.80 -6.80
C LEU A 321 -15.15 4.94 -6.45
N ALA A 322 -16.00 4.34 -7.30
CA ALA A 322 -17.44 4.27 -7.07
C ALA A 322 -17.82 3.15 -6.06
#